data_d13204d256fd38577c57dc629df027e6
#
_entry.id   d13204d256fd38577c57dc629df027e6
#
_cell.length_a   1.000
_cell.length_b   1.000
_cell.length_c   1.000
_cell.angle_alpha   90.00
_cell.angle_beta   90.00
_cell.angle_gamma   90.00
#
_symmetry.space_group_name_H-M   'P 1'
#
loop_
_entity.id
_entity.type
_entity.pdbx_description
1 polymer ?
#
loop_
_entity_poly.entity_id
_entity_poly.type
_entity_poly.pdbx_seq_one_letter_code
_entity_poly.pdbx_strand_id
1 'polypeptide(L)'
;MTTEGLRLMAVHAHPDDESSKGAATTARYAAEGVQVRVVSCTGGERGDILNEKMRDDPQIVRDIAQVRRDEMARAAAILGVSHTWLGFVDSGLPEGDPLPPLPEGCFGLEPVEVTAEALVRVIREFRPHVLTTYDENGGYPHPDHVMTHVVTMAAFRAAGDPAAYPHAGEPWQPLKVYYNAWSPERLVRLNDAMVRAGHEAPFADWLKNIDSRPRRTITTQVRCEDHFEARDDALRAHATQVDPDGSWFTVPMDVQRQEWPFEDYELAASLVPVDLPEDDLFGGLRALDDLDGVCRRAPRRDPSGELVLAYATTPPGAVDEEARSTRSQDADGDGRDDMRSEEGHTE
;
A
#
# COMPACT_ATOMS: atom_id res chain seq x y z
N MET A 1 24.40 -13.58 -2.22
CA MET A 1 23.76 -13.03 -3.44
C MET A 1 24.00 -11.54 -3.42
N THR A 2 24.43 -10.95 -4.53
CA THR A 2 24.74 -9.51 -4.57
C THR A 2 23.44 -8.71 -4.61
N THR A 3 23.32 -7.69 -3.75
CA THR A 3 22.25 -6.69 -3.75
C THR A 3 22.58 -5.51 -4.68
N GLU A 4 23.76 -5.54 -5.28
CA GLU A 4 24.29 -4.48 -6.12
C GLU A 4 23.40 -4.28 -7.36
N GLY A 5 22.92 -3.05 -7.54
CA GLY A 5 22.05 -2.67 -8.65
C GLY A 5 20.54 -2.87 -8.44
N LEU A 6 20.08 -3.50 -7.33
CA LEU A 6 18.65 -3.62 -7.05
C LEU A 6 18.01 -2.27 -6.67
N ARG A 7 16.79 -2.03 -7.12
CA ARG A 7 16.05 -0.77 -6.89
C ARG A 7 14.61 -1.04 -6.51
N LEU A 8 14.19 -0.46 -5.39
CA LEU A 8 12.82 -0.47 -4.86
C LEU A 8 12.25 0.94 -4.89
N MET A 9 11.02 1.10 -5.32
CA MET A 9 10.27 2.36 -5.19
C MET A 9 9.01 2.11 -4.38
N ALA A 10 8.84 2.87 -3.29
CA ALA A 10 7.65 2.86 -2.47
C ALA A 10 6.83 4.13 -2.77
N VAL A 11 5.57 3.97 -3.18
CA VAL A 11 4.69 5.07 -3.58
C VAL A 11 3.61 5.26 -2.53
N HIS A 12 3.59 6.45 -1.93
CA HIS A 12 2.71 6.83 -0.83
C HIS A 12 1.95 8.12 -1.12
N ALA A 13 0.82 8.31 -0.44
CA ALA A 13 -0.02 9.49 -0.60
C ALA A 13 0.59 10.71 0.08
N HIS A 14 0.97 10.58 1.36
CA HIS A 14 1.39 11.67 2.24
C HIS A 14 2.74 11.40 2.87
N PRO A 15 3.42 12.43 3.38
CA PRO A 15 4.57 12.26 4.27
C PRO A 15 4.07 11.71 5.61
N ASP A 16 4.63 10.62 6.08
CA ASP A 16 4.37 9.73 7.22
C ASP A 16 3.94 8.31 6.84
N ASP A 17 3.29 8.15 5.69
CA ASP A 17 2.85 6.85 5.19
C ASP A 17 4.02 5.88 4.99
N GLU A 18 5.15 6.37 4.48
CA GLU A 18 6.37 5.57 4.28
C GLU A 18 6.94 5.06 5.59
N SER A 19 6.69 5.77 6.70
CA SER A 19 7.16 5.43 8.04
C SER A 19 6.19 4.50 8.77
N SER A 20 4.90 4.54 8.42
CA SER A 20 3.86 3.68 9.00
C SER A 20 3.63 2.38 8.23
N LYS A 21 4.08 2.30 6.97
CA LYS A 21 3.80 1.19 6.04
C LYS A 21 5.06 0.78 5.26
N GLY A 22 5.69 -0.32 5.65
CA GLY A 22 6.86 -0.87 4.96
C GLY A 22 8.20 -0.22 5.33
N ALA A 23 8.25 0.58 6.38
CA ALA A 23 9.45 1.33 6.78
C ALA A 23 10.63 0.45 7.19
N ALA A 24 10.39 -0.59 7.98
CA ALA A 24 11.46 -1.48 8.41
C ALA A 24 12.02 -2.30 7.24
N THR A 25 11.16 -2.68 6.29
CA THR A 25 11.57 -3.34 5.03
C THR A 25 12.43 -2.42 4.18
N THR A 26 12.02 -1.15 4.00
CA THR A 26 12.80 -0.20 3.19
C THR A 26 14.14 0.11 3.84
N ALA A 27 14.19 0.27 5.18
CA ALA A 27 15.43 0.45 5.93
C ALA A 27 16.36 -0.76 5.84
N ARG A 28 15.80 -1.99 5.94
CA ARG A 28 16.55 -3.22 5.73
C ARG A 28 17.18 -3.25 4.34
N TYR A 29 16.40 -3.04 3.29
CA TYR A 29 16.92 -3.08 1.92
C TYR A 29 17.96 -1.98 1.67
N ALA A 30 17.77 -0.77 2.20
CA ALA A 30 18.76 0.30 2.12
C ALA A 30 20.07 -0.09 2.81
N ALA A 31 20.02 -0.70 4.00
CA ALA A 31 21.18 -1.22 4.73
C ALA A 31 21.88 -2.37 3.98
N GLU A 32 21.13 -3.18 3.22
CA GLU A 32 21.68 -4.24 2.35
C GLU A 32 22.29 -3.69 1.04
N GLY A 33 22.20 -2.39 0.76
CA GLY A 33 22.74 -1.75 -0.45
C GLY A 33 21.77 -1.72 -1.64
N VAL A 34 20.48 -2.02 -1.44
CA VAL A 34 19.44 -1.75 -2.43
C VAL A 34 19.21 -0.25 -2.48
N GLN A 35 19.11 0.31 -3.69
CA GLN A 35 18.68 1.70 -3.82
C GLN A 35 17.16 1.78 -3.59
N VAL A 36 16.75 2.54 -2.59
CA VAL A 36 15.34 2.74 -2.27
C VAL A 36 14.94 4.19 -2.52
N ARG A 37 13.81 4.37 -3.21
CA ARG A 37 13.17 5.68 -3.41
C ARG A 37 11.75 5.65 -2.87
N VAL A 38 11.46 6.57 -1.98
CA VAL A 38 10.11 6.89 -1.54
C VAL A 38 9.55 8.00 -2.43
N VAL A 39 8.31 7.87 -2.85
CA VAL A 39 7.57 8.88 -3.62
C VAL A 39 6.33 9.25 -2.82
N SER A 40 6.18 10.55 -2.48
CA SER A 40 4.95 11.09 -1.91
C SER A 40 4.16 11.84 -2.97
N CYS A 41 2.89 11.47 -3.15
CA CYS A 41 2.02 12.08 -4.17
C CYS A 41 1.68 13.53 -3.81
N THR A 42 1.41 13.80 -2.53
CA THR A 42 1.04 15.13 -2.00
C THR A 42 1.94 15.53 -0.83
N GLY A 43 1.79 16.77 -0.37
CA GLY A 43 2.50 17.27 0.81
C GLY A 43 1.79 17.02 2.14
N GLY A 44 0.58 16.45 2.12
CA GLY A 44 -0.24 16.25 3.32
C GLY A 44 -0.69 17.56 3.98
N GLU A 45 -0.70 18.66 3.23
CA GLU A 45 -0.91 20.02 3.76
C GLU A 45 -2.32 20.31 4.26
N ARG A 46 -3.29 19.44 3.96
CA ARG A 46 -4.67 19.55 4.46
C ARG A 46 -4.99 18.59 5.61
N GLY A 47 -4.04 17.74 5.99
CA GLY A 47 -4.20 16.86 7.14
C GLY A 47 -4.07 17.63 8.46
N ASP A 48 -4.78 17.16 9.49
CA ASP A 48 -4.71 17.70 10.83
C ASP A 48 -3.33 17.56 11.46
N ILE A 49 -3.02 18.44 12.43
CA ILE A 49 -1.88 18.26 13.31
C ILE A 49 -2.34 17.34 14.46
N LEU A 50 -1.94 16.07 14.40
CA LEU A 50 -2.40 15.03 15.34
C LEU A 50 -1.68 15.11 16.70
N ASN A 51 -0.48 15.69 16.74
CA ASN A 51 0.24 15.92 17.99
C ASN A 51 -0.35 17.12 18.72
N GLU A 52 -1.05 16.86 19.83
CA GLU A 52 -1.71 17.90 20.64
C GLU A 52 -0.76 18.99 21.13
N LYS A 53 0.51 18.66 21.38
CA LYS A 53 1.53 19.62 21.83
C LYS A 53 1.92 20.63 20.75
N MET A 54 1.62 20.33 19.48
CA MET A 54 1.98 21.14 18.31
C MET A 54 0.77 21.77 17.61
N ARG A 55 -0.45 21.27 17.88
CA ARG A 55 -1.69 21.64 17.17
C ARG A 55 -1.99 23.13 17.17
N ASP A 56 -1.75 23.79 18.30
CA ASP A 56 -2.09 25.20 18.49
C ASP A 56 -0.90 26.15 18.29
N ASP A 57 0.26 25.66 17.83
CA ASP A 57 1.41 26.51 17.53
C ASP A 57 1.17 27.31 16.24
N PRO A 58 1.02 28.65 16.31
CA PRO A 58 0.69 29.47 15.15
C PRO A 58 1.77 29.47 14.04
N GLN A 59 3.02 29.12 14.39
CA GLN A 59 4.11 29.04 13.40
C GLN A 59 3.99 27.74 12.62
N ILE A 60 3.73 26.63 13.32
CA ILE A 60 3.55 25.32 12.70
C ILE A 60 2.32 25.32 11.78
N VAL A 61 1.17 25.83 12.26
CA VAL A 61 -0.05 25.95 11.46
C VAL A 61 0.17 26.78 10.20
N ARG A 62 0.86 27.91 10.31
CA ARG A 62 1.15 28.79 9.17
C ARG A 62 2.08 28.12 8.15
N ASP A 63 3.10 27.43 8.63
CA ASP A 63 4.22 26.94 7.81
C ASP A 63 4.13 25.39 7.60
N ILE A 64 2.95 24.79 7.79
CA ILE A 64 2.74 23.34 7.85
C ILE A 64 3.35 22.58 6.66
N ALA A 65 3.21 23.12 5.45
CA ALA A 65 3.78 22.49 4.26
C ALA A 65 5.32 22.40 4.32
N GLN A 66 5.99 23.40 4.90
CA GLN A 66 7.44 23.36 5.07
C GLN A 66 7.83 22.44 6.23
N VAL A 67 7.08 22.48 7.32
CA VAL A 67 7.30 21.59 8.48
C VAL A 67 7.24 20.14 8.03
N ARG A 68 6.21 19.73 7.28
CA ARG A 68 6.08 18.37 6.75
C ARG A 68 7.19 17.98 5.77
N ARG A 69 7.69 18.92 4.98
CA ARG A 69 8.86 18.65 4.13
C ARG A 69 10.12 18.38 4.94
N ASP A 70 10.32 19.12 6.02
CA ASP A 70 11.47 18.93 6.90
C ASP A 70 11.35 17.63 7.71
N GLU A 71 10.12 17.25 8.10
CA GLU A 71 9.82 15.97 8.72
C GLU A 71 10.14 14.80 7.79
N MET A 72 9.63 14.84 6.55
CA MET A 72 9.91 13.84 5.52
C MET A 72 11.42 13.72 5.22
N ALA A 73 12.13 14.83 5.15
CA ALA A 73 13.58 14.81 4.92
C ALA A 73 14.33 14.11 6.05
N ARG A 74 13.91 14.30 7.31
CA ARG A 74 14.47 13.59 8.47
C ARG A 74 14.14 12.10 8.43
N ALA A 75 12.87 11.74 8.16
CA ALA A 75 12.44 10.35 8.06
C ALA A 75 13.19 9.61 6.95
N ALA A 76 13.32 10.20 5.77
CA ALA A 76 14.09 9.62 4.66
C ALA A 76 15.57 9.39 5.02
N ALA A 77 16.19 10.34 5.76
CA ALA A 77 17.57 10.19 6.22
C ALA A 77 17.73 9.05 7.24
N ILE A 78 16.77 8.88 8.15
CA ILE A 78 16.75 7.78 9.13
C ILE A 78 16.61 6.42 8.43
N LEU A 79 15.70 6.33 7.45
CA LEU A 79 15.48 5.10 6.68
C LEU A 79 16.61 4.81 5.67
N GLY A 80 17.50 5.78 5.39
CA GLY A 80 18.57 5.64 4.40
C GLY A 80 18.07 5.63 2.95
N VAL A 81 16.94 6.28 2.67
CA VAL A 81 16.28 6.28 1.37
C VAL A 81 16.35 7.64 0.68
N SER A 82 16.22 7.66 -0.65
CA SER A 82 15.97 8.89 -1.41
C SER A 82 14.47 9.19 -1.46
N HIS A 83 14.10 10.46 -1.59
CA HIS A 83 12.71 10.88 -1.63
C HIS A 83 12.40 11.77 -2.84
N THR A 84 11.17 11.68 -3.36
CA THR A 84 10.67 12.51 -4.48
C THR A 84 9.22 12.91 -4.21
N TRP A 85 8.91 14.19 -4.37
CA TRP A 85 7.55 14.72 -4.39
C TRP A 85 6.98 14.68 -5.81
N LEU A 86 5.72 14.16 -5.99
CA LEU A 86 5.01 14.35 -7.26
C LEU A 86 4.40 15.75 -7.38
N GLY A 87 4.11 16.40 -6.25
CA GLY A 87 3.72 17.80 -6.20
C GLY A 87 2.23 18.05 -6.40
N PHE A 88 1.38 17.04 -6.24
CA PHE A 88 -0.08 17.23 -6.23
C PHE A 88 -0.55 17.80 -4.89
N VAL A 89 -1.74 18.39 -4.90
CA VAL A 89 -2.35 19.00 -3.72
C VAL A 89 -3.15 17.96 -2.96
N ASP A 90 -2.95 17.88 -1.66
CA ASP A 90 -3.66 16.98 -0.76
C ASP A 90 -5.19 17.18 -0.84
N SER A 91 -5.95 16.09 -0.84
CA SER A 91 -7.42 16.11 -0.87
C SER A 91 -8.03 16.39 0.48
N GLY A 92 -7.31 16.11 1.56
CA GLY A 92 -7.85 16.00 2.90
C GLY A 92 -8.75 14.77 3.06
N LEU A 93 -9.13 14.46 4.29
CA LEU A 93 -10.09 13.41 4.60
C LEU A 93 -11.47 14.06 4.81
N PRO A 94 -12.44 13.87 3.89
CA PRO A 94 -13.76 14.44 4.06
C PRO A 94 -14.51 13.77 5.21
N GLU A 95 -15.15 14.57 6.07
CA GLU A 95 -15.95 14.11 7.20
C GLU A 95 -17.38 14.62 7.07
N GLY A 96 -18.35 13.84 7.56
CA GLY A 96 -19.77 14.19 7.58
C GLY A 96 -20.67 13.16 6.90
N ASP A 97 -22.00 13.38 7.04
CA ASP A 97 -23.03 12.58 6.39
C ASP A 97 -24.14 13.53 5.87
N PRO A 98 -24.28 13.72 4.54
CA PRO A 98 -23.43 13.16 3.49
C PRO A 98 -22.00 13.73 3.48
N LEU A 99 -21.05 12.99 2.94
CA LEU A 99 -19.68 13.48 2.76
C LEU A 99 -19.67 14.74 1.87
N PRO A 100 -18.91 15.79 2.23
CA PRO A 100 -18.74 16.95 1.37
C PRO A 100 -17.95 16.59 0.09
N PRO A 101 -18.11 17.36 -1.00
CA PRO A 101 -17.28 17.17 -2.20
C PRO A 101 -15.81 17.46 -1.88
N LEU A 102 -14.91 16.76 -2.57
CA LEU A 102 -13.48 17.03 -2.49
C LEU A 102 -13.18 18.45 -3.01
N PRO A 103 -12.13 19.10 -2.47
CA PRO A 103 -11.68 20.40 -2.94
C PRO A 103 -11.24 20.38 -4.41
N GLU A 104 -11.59 21.41 -5.17
CA GLU A 104 -11.15 21.54 -6.57
C GLU A 104 -9.62 21.57 -6.66
N GLY A 105 -9.06 20.88 -7.68
CA GLY A 105 -7.63 20.80 -7.93
C GLY A 105 -6.85 19.93 -6.94
N CYS A 106 -7.52 19.14 -6.10
CA CYS A 106 -6.85 18.16 -5.23
C CYS A 106 -6.49 16.87 -5.98
N PHE A 107 -5.56 16.10 -5.43
CA PHE A 107 -5.02 14.88 -6.03
C PHE A 107 -6.10 13.85 -6.36
N GLY A 108 -7.06 13.64 -5.46
CA GLY A 108 -8.16 12.69 -5.66
C GLY A 108 -9.10 13.03 -6.83
N LEU A 109 -9.03 14.26 -7.38
CA LEU A 109 -9.83 14.71 -8.54
C LEU A 109 -9.00 14.89 -9.81
N GLU A 110 -7.66 14.76 -9.73
CA GLU A 110 -6.81 14.92 -10.90
C GLU A 110 -7.03 13.78 -11.92
N PRO A 111 -6.97 14.07 -13.23
CA PRO A 111 -7.03 13.03 -14.25
C PRO A 111 -5.90 12.00 -14.07
N VAL A 112 -6.26 10.71 -14.13
CA VAL A 112 -5.31 9.61 -13.96
C VAL A 112 -4.16 9.69 -14.97
N GLU A 113 -4.42 10.14 -16.20
CA GLU A 113 -3.42 10.29 -17.24
C GLU A 113 -2.33 11.29 -16.85
N VAL A 114 -2.70 12.38 -16.18
CA VAL A 114 -1.77 13.43 -15.72
C VAL A 114 -0.93 12.91 -14.55
N THR A 115 -1.59 12.29 -13.57
CA THR A 115 -0.93 11.79 -12.37
C THR A 115 -0.06 10.58 -12.65
N ALA A 116 -0.50 9.68 -13.53
CA ALA A 116 0.28 8.54 -13.99
C ALA A 116 1.52 8.97 -14.81
N GLU A 117 1.41 10.00 -15.69
CA GLU A 117 2.57 10.53 -16.40
C GLU A 117 3.65 11.02 -15.44
N ALA A 118 3.26 11.75 -14.38
CA ALA A 118 4.20 12.22 -13.38
C ALA A 118 4.95 11.07 -12.72
N LEU A 119 4.25 10.00 -12.33
CA LEU A 119 4.88 8.81 -11.73
C LEU A 119 5.69 8.00 -12.75
N VAL A 120 5.23 7.85 -13.99
CA VAL A 120 6.00 7.19 -15.08
C VAL A 120 7.33 7.88 -15.30
N ARG A 121 7.38 9.20 -15.25
CA ARG A 121 8.62 9.97 -15.36
C ARG A 121 9.60 9.61 -14.25
N VAL A 122 9.13 9.51 -13.00
CA VAL A 122 9.97 9.10 -11.86
C VAL A 122 10.40 7.64 -11.97
N ILE A 123 9.50 6.74 -12.41
CA ILE A 123 9.84 5.33 -12.68
C ILE A 123 10.94 5.21 -13.74
N ARG A 124 10.81 5.92 -14.86
CA ARG A 124 11.79 5.86 -15.96
C ARG A 124 13.14 6.50 -15.61
N GLU A 125 13.13 7.50 -14.72
CA GLU A 125 14.35 8.11 -14.18
C GLU A 125 15.06 7.18 -13.20
N PHE A 126 14.34 6.70 -12.17
CA PHE A 126 14.92 5.91 -11.09
C PHE A 126 15.12 4.44 -11.48
N ARG A 127 14.30 3.90 -12.38
CA ARG A 127 14.38 2.53 -12.92
C ARG A 127 14.21 1.45 -11.86
N PRO A 128 13.13 1.45 -11.06
CA PRO A 128 12.89 0.43 -10.04
C PRO A 128 12.58 -0.93 -10.66
N HIS A 129 12.97 -2.00 -9.97
CA HIS A 129 12.59 -3.37 -10.34
C HIS A 129 11.27 -3.77 -9.67
N VAL A 130 11.04 -3.24 -8.46
CA VAL A 130 9.87 -3.52 -7.63
C VAL A 130 9.23 -2.21 -7.20
N LEU A 131 7.89 -2.20 -7.18
CA LEU A 131 7.07 -1.12 -6.61
C LEU A 131 6.33 -1.64 -5.38
N THR A 132 6.15 -0.78 -4.37
CA THR A 132 5.19 -0.99 -3.29
C THR A 132 4.19 0.16 -3.26
N THR A 133 2.92 -0.11 -2.90
CA THR A 133 1.85 0.88 -2.82
C THR A 133 0.71 0.35 -1.93
N TYR A 134 -0.44 1.02 -1.93
CA TYR A 134 -1.66 0.56 -1.27
C TYR A 134 -2.46 -0.40 -2.15
N ASP A 135 -3.39 -1.12 -1.52
CA ASP A 135 -4.43 -1.86 -2.21
C ASP A 135 -5.50 -0.94 -2.83
N GLU A 136 -6.48 -1.50 -3.50
CA GLU A 136 -7.57 -0.78 -4.16
C GLU A 136 -8.46 0.03 -3.21
N ASN A 137 -8.42 -0.27 -1.91
CA ASN A 137 -9.14 0.47 -0.87
C ASN A 137 -8.24 1.50 -0.15
N GLY A 138 -6.97 1.63 -0.58
CA GLY A 138 -6.00 2.56 0.02
C GLY A 138 -5.47 2.13 1.40
N GLY A 139 -5.71 0.88 1.82
CA GLY A 139 -5.49 0.43 3.20
C GLY A 139 -6.55 0.95 4.18
N TYR A 140 -7.03 2.17 3.99
CA TYR A 140 -8.27 2.76 4.50
C TYR A 140 -8.77 3.80 3.46
N PRO A 141 -10.07 4.16 3.45
CA PRO A 141 -10.68 4.85 2.31
C PRO A 141 -10.39 6.37 2.29
N HIS A 142 -9.12 6.75 2.39
CA HIS A 142 -8.68 8.12 2.13
C HIS A 142 -8.65 8.34 0.61
N PRO A 143 -9.21 9.44 0.07
CA PRO A 143 -9.24 9.70 -1.37
C PRO A 143 -7.86 9.61 -2.03
N ASP A 144 -6.82 10.17 -1.39
CA ASP A 144 -5.46 10.17 -1.91
C ASP A 144 -4.80 8.79 -1.86
N HIS A 145 -5.13 7.95 -0.88
CA HIS A 145 -4.63 6.57 -0.83
C HIS A 145 -5.21 5.73 -1.97
N VAL A 146 -6.51 5.85 -2.19
CA VAL A 146 -7.19 5.17 -3.32
C VAL A 146 -6.62 5.67 -4.65
N MET A 147 -6.45 6.99 -4.79
CA MET A 147 -5.85 7.59 -6.00
C MET A 147 -4.40 7.16 -6.20
N THR A 148 -3.61 7.05 -5.14
CA THR A 148 -2.22 6.54 -5.19
C THR A 148 -2.15 5.11 -5.72
N HIS A 149 -3.07 4.23 -5.28
CA HIS A 149 -3.22 2.90 -5.86
C HIS A 149 -3.50 2.97 -7.37
N VAL A 150 -4.53 3.72 -7.77
CA VAL A 150 -4.94 3.85 -9.19
C VAL A 150 -3.79 4.34 -10.05
N VAL A 151 -3.11 5.40 -9.60
CA VAL A 151 -1.97 6.01 -10.29
C VAL A 151 -0.78 5.05 -10.39
N THR A 152 -0.45 4.34 -9.32
CA THR A 152 0.66 3.39 -9.30
C THR A 152 0.40 2.23 -10.26
N MET A 153 -0.81 1.68 -10.26
CA MET A 153 -1.17 0.58 -11.16
C MET A 153 -1.22 1.05 -12.63
N ALA A 154 -1.71 2.26 -12.90
CA ALA A 154 -1.67 2.86 -14.24
C ALA A 154 -0.23 3.09 -14.73
N ALA A 155 0.62 3.65 -13.88
CA ALA A 155 2.03 3.88 -14.18
C ALA A 155 2.79 2.56 -14.39
N PHE A 156 2.56 1.54 -13.58
CA PHE A 156 3.12 0.20 -13.77
C PHE A 156 2.80 -0.38 -15.15
N ARG A 157 1.53 -0.24 -15.59
CA ARG A 157 1.09 -0.74 -16.91
C ARG A 157 1.71 0.03 -18.07
N ALA A 158 2.01 1.33 -17.87
CA ALA A 158 2.45 2.23 -18.94
C ALA A 158 3.97 2.40 -19.02
N ALA A 159 4.72 2.22 -17.92
CA ALA A 159 6.10 2.63 -17.82
C ALA A 159 7.05 1.94 -18.82
N GLY A 160 6.78 0.68 -19.18
CA GLY A 160 7.55 -0.07 -20.18
C GLY A 160 7.11 0.14 -21.63
N ASP A 161 6.02 0.88 -21.88
CA ASP A 161 5.49 1.11 -23.21
C ASP A 161 6.12 2.37 -23.85
N PRO A 162 6.86 2.26 -24.96
CA PRO A 162 7.43 3.42 -25.63
C PRO A 162 6.40 4.37 -26.23
N ALA A 163 5.18 3.88 -26.51
CA ALA A 163 4.10 4.69 -27.07
C ALA A 163 3.35 5.48 -25.96
N ALA A 164 3.38 4.98 -24.71
CA ALA A 164 2.79 5.67 -23.57
C ALA A 164 3.73 6.75 -23.06
N TYR A 165 3.25 7.97 -22.90
CA TYR A 165 4.02 9.10 -22.36
C TYR A 165 5.42 9.27 -22.99
N PRO A 166 5.51 9.51 -24.32
CA PRO A 166 6.77 9.51 -25.08
C PRO A 166 7.80 10.55 -24.60
N HIS A 167 7.35 11.57 -23.86
CA HIS A 167 8.21 12.61 -23.31
C HIS A 167 8.63 12.38 -21.84
N ALA A 168 8.23 11.24 -21.25
CA ALA A 168 8.52 10.92 -19.85
C ALA A 168 9.88 10.19 -19.65
N GLY A 169 10.72 10.09 -20.67
CA GLY A 169 12.02 9.41 -20.63
C GLY A 169 12.00 8.02 -21.28
N GLU A 170 13.16 7.34 -21.25
CA GLU A 170 13.33 6.00 -21.84
C GLU A 170 12.47 4.96 -21.13
N PRO A 171 11.75 4.09 -21.85
CA PRO A 171 10.89 3.06 -21.27
C PRO A 171 11.62 2.18 -20.26
N TRP A 172 10.95 1.92 -19.15
CA TRP A 172 11.42 1.04 -18.10
C TRP A 172 10.25 0.31 -17.46
N GLN A 173 10.26 -1.03 -17.47
CA GLN A 173 9.19 -1.84 -16.90
C GLN A 173 9.60 -2.39 -15.53
N PRO A 174 9.03 -1.91 -14.41
CA PRO A 174 9.10 -2.62 -13.14
C PRO A 174 8.49 -4.02 -13.28
N LEU A 175 9.04 -5.00 -12.57
CA LEU A 175 8.65 -6.40 -12.78
C LEU A 175 7.64 -6.90 -11.76
N LYS A 176 7.57 -6.28 -10.57
CA LYS A 176 6.66 -6.67 -9.50
C LYS A 176 6.04 -5.45 -8.83
N VAL A 177 4.79 -5.59 -8.42
CA VAL A 177 4.07 -4.62 -7.57
C VAL A 177 3.54 -5.35 -6.36
N TYR A 178 3.74 -4.78 -5.17
CA TYR A 178 3.19 -5.27 -3.91
C TYR A 178 2.30 -4.22 -3.26
N TYR A 179 1.25 -4.69 -2.62
CA TYR A 179 0.49 -3.89 -1.67
C TYR A 179 1.06 -4.04 -0.28
N ASN A 180 1.24 -2.92 0.44
CA ASN A 180 1.47 -2.96 1.87
C ASN A 180 0.24 -3.57 2.53
N ALA A 181 0.41 -4.61 3.31
CA ALA A 181 -0.69 -5.34 3.91
C ALA A 181 -0.51 -5.46 5.43
N TRP A 182 -1.60 -5.70 6.13
CA TRP A 182 -1.61 -5.96 7.56
C TRP A 182 -2.31 -7.28 7.81
N SER A 183 -1.57 -8.24 8.35
CA SER A 183 -2.16 -9.50 8.76
C SER A 183 -3.01 -9.31 10.01
N PRO A 184 -4.29 -9.76 9.99
CA PRO A 184 -5.07 -9.87 11.20
C PRO A 184 -4.38 -10.70 12.28
N GLU A 185 -3.65 -11.73 11.89
CA GLU A 185 -2.91 -12.60 12.79
C GLU A 185 -1.83 -11.83 13.58
N ARG A 186 -1.15 -10.86 12.95
CA ARG A 186 -0.20 -9.96 13.64
C ARG A 186 -0.86 -9.27 14.82
N LEU A 187 -2.03 -8.68 14.61
CA LEU A 187 -2.73 -7.94 15.66
C LEU A 187 -3.21 -8.86 16.79
N VAL A 188 -3.70 -10.05 16.44
CA VAL A 188 -4.08 -11.07 17.44
C VAL A 188 -2.88 -11.46 18.29
N ARG A 189 -1.73 -11.81 17.68
CA ARG A 189 -0.53 -12.23 18.40
C ARG A 189 0.02 -11.15 19.31
N LEU A 190 0.13 -9.90 18.81
CA LEU A 190 0.60 -8.77 19.61
C LEU A 190 -0.34 -8.48 20.78
N ASN A 191 -1.66 -8.50 20.54
CA ASN A 191 -2.67 -8.31 21.57
C ASN A 191 -2.57 -9.37 22.68
N ASP A 192 -2.50 -10.65 22.29
CA ASP A 192 -2.37 -11.75 23.22
C ASP A 192 -1.06 -11.70 24.03
N ALA A 193 0.04 -11.28 23.39
CA ALA A 193 1.32 -11.09 24.08
C ALA A 193 1.25 -10.01 25.16
N MET A 194 0.62 -8.87 24.83
CA MET A 194 0.41 -7.79 25.79
C MET A 194 -0.43 -8.24 26.99
N VAL A 195 -1.53 -8.96 26.73
CA VAL A 195 -2.38 -9.52 27.80
C VAL A 195 -1.62 -10.54 28.64
N ARG A 196 -0.85 -11.44 28.02
CA ARG A 196 0.02 -12.40 28.77
C ARG A 196 1.05 -11.70 29.65
N ALA A 197 1.55 -10.53 29.23
CA ALA A 197 2.47 -9.71 30.00
C ALA A 197 1.79 -8.87 31.11
N GLY A 198 0.46 -8.91 31.21
CA GLY A 198 -0.31 -8.18 32.21
C GLY A 198 -0.64 -6.73 31.82
N HIS A 199 -0.51 -6.39 30.54
CA HIS A 199 -0.90 -5.10 29.97
C HIS A 199 -2.32 -5.13 29.44
N GLU A 200 -2.90 -3.96 29.17
CA GLU A 200 -4.16 -3.85 28.43
C GLU A 200 -4.00 -4.37 27.01
N ALA A 201 -5.11 -4.82 26.43
CA ALA A 201 -5.20 -5.31 25.05
C ALA A 201 -5.22 -4.12 24.05
N PRO A 202 -4.12 -3.75 23.40
CA PRO A 202 -4.04 -2.52 22.63
C PRO A 202 -4.93 -2.53 21.36
N PHE A 203 -5.26 -3.72 20.86
CA PHE A 203 -6.03 -3.90 19.63
C PHE A 203 -7.42 -4.51 19.85
N ALA A 204 -7.92 -4.56 21.12
CA ALA A 204 -9.18 -5.21 21.46
C ALA A 204 -10.37 -4.65 20.66
N ASP A 205 -10.47 -3.34 20.52
CA ASP A 205 -11.57 -2.69 19.80
C ASP A 205 -11.48 -2.93 18.28
N TRP A 206 -10.28 -2.94 17.73
CA TRP A 206 -10.06 -3.26 16.33
C TRP A 206 -10.42 -4.72 16.03
N LEU A 207 -10.06 -5.64 16.91
CA LEU A 207 -10.32 -7.08 16.78
C LEU A 207 -11.81 -7.43 16.86
N LYS A 208 -12.65 -6.63 17.55
CA LYS A 208 -14.11 -6.83 17.58
C LYS A 208 -14.76 -6.84 16.19
N ASN A 209 -14.19 -6.10 15.26
CA ASN A 209 -14.73 -5.92 13.91
C ASN A 209 -13.88 -6.61 12.83
N ILE A 210 -13.00 -7.53 13.22
CA ILE A 210 -12.02 -8.14 12.31
C ILE A 210 -12.68 -8.93 11.17
N ASP A 211 -13.78 -9.63 11.46
CA ASP A 211 -14.50 -10.46 10.47
C ASP A 211 -15.33 -9.65 9.47
N SER A 212 -15.60 -8.38 9.76
CA SER A 212 -16.30 -7.48 8.84
C SER A 212 -15.38 -6.76 7.86
N ARG A 213 -14.06 -6.91 8.01
CA ARG A 213 -13.07 -6.26 7.15
C ARG A 213 -12.68 -7.17 5.99
N PRO A 214 -12.44 -6.61 4.79
CA PRO A 214 -11.89 -7.39 3.68
C PRO A 214 -10.57 -8.05 4.11
N ARG A 215 -10.47 -9.37 3.94
CA ARG A 215 -9.23 -10.11 4.24
C ARG A 215 -8.33 -10.06 3.01
N ARG A 216 -7.08 -9.61 3.22
CA ARG A 216 -6.04 -9.65 2.20
C ARG A 216 -5.25 -10.96 2.31
N THR A 217 -4.78 -11.43 1.17
CA THR A 217 -3.90 -12.60 1.13
C THR A 217 -2.46 -12.17 1.36
N ILE A 218 -1.87 -12.53 2.50
CA ILE A 218 -0.45 -12.29 2.72
C ILE A 218 0.33 -13.31 1.89
N THR A 219 0.97 -12.82 0.84
CA THR A 219 1.80 -13.63 -0.06
C THR A 219 3.28 -13.55 0.26
N THR A 220 3.68 -12.48 0.96
CA THR A 220 5.09 -12.18 1.21
C THR A 220 5.26 -11.59 2.62
N GLN A 221 6.21 -12.13 3.37
CA GLN A 221 6.56 -11.66 4.71
C GLN A 221 8.05 -11.35 4.77
N VAL A 222 8.39 -10.07 4.82
CA VAL A 222 9.78 -9.64 4.87
C VAL A 222 10.24 -9.53 6.32
N ARG A 223 11.21 -10.36 6.71
CA ARG A 223 11.79 -10.35 8.05
C ARG A 223 12.64 -9.09 8.25
N CYS A 224 12.27 -8.20 9.16
CA CYS A 224 12.88 -6.86 9.29
C CYS A 224 12.96 -6.34 10.73
N GLU A 225 12.90 -7.20 11.74
CA GLU A 225 12.90 -6.82 13.16
C GLU A 225 14.13 -6.03 13.59
N ASP A 226 15.29 -6.22 12.94
CA ASP A 226 16.52 -5.49 13.23
C ASP A 226 16.44 -4.00 12.82
N HIS A 227 15.40 -3.64 12.05
CA HIS A 227 15.17 -2.28 11.55
C HIS A 227 13.93 -1.61 12.17
N PHE A 228 13.34 -2.19 13.22
CA PHE A 228 12.18 -1.60 13.90
C PHE A 228 12.49 -0.29 14.59
N GLU A 229 13.73 -0.09 15.12
CA GLU A 229 14.15 1.23 15.62
C GLU A 229 14.12 2.29 14.51
N ALA A 230 14.68 1.99 13.35
CA ALA A 230 14.68 2.94 12.23
C ALA A 230 13.25 3.29 11.78
N ARG A 231 12.33 2.31 11.74
CA ARG A 231 10.91 2.53 11.49
C ARG A 231 10.29 3.49 12.51
N ASP A 232 10.46 3.18 13.80
CA ASP A 232 9.85 3.96 14.87
C ASP A 232 10.44 5.38 14.96
N ASP A 233 11.74 5.53 14.71
CA ASP A 233 12.41 6.84 14.70
C ASP A 233 11.99 7.68 13.47
N ALA A 234 11.81 7.05 12.30
CA ALA A 234 11.28 7.72 11.12
C ALA A 234 9.84 8.19 11.36
N LEU A 235 9.01 7.35 12.00
CA LEU A 235 7.65 7.73 12.36
C LEU A 235 7.62 8.89 13.37
N ARG A 236 8.51 8.90 14.38
CA ARG A 236 8.65 10.03 15.31
C ARG A 236 9.16 11.31 14.64
N ALA A 237 9.88 11.20 13.53
CA ALA A 237 10.32 12.37 12.78
C ALA A 237 9.16 13.17 12.17
N HIS A 238 8.00 12.52 11.93
CA HIS A 238 6.74 13.15 11.54
C HIS A 238 5.98 13.67 12.76
N ALA A 239 6.62 14.56 13.51
CA ALA A 239 6.16 15.00 14.81
C ALA A 239 4.78 15.70 14.80
N THR A 240 4.38 16.29 13.67
CA THR A 240 3.04 16.88 13.52
C THR A 240 1.95 15.83 13.33
N GLN A 241 2.30 14.64 12.81
CA GLN A 241 1.37 13.58 12.44
C GLN A 241 1.27 12.45 13.46
N VAL A 242 2.23 12.37 14.36
CA VAL A 242 2.35 11.28 15.32
C VAL A 242 2.53 11.82 16.72
N ASP A 243 1.63 11.45 17.62
CA ASP A 243 1.87 11.64 19.05
C ASP A 243 2.94 10.66 19.51
N PRO A 244 4.11 11.12 19.99
CA PRO A 244 5.20 10.25 20.46
C PRO A 244 4.79 9.35 21.64
N ASP A 245 3.74 9.74 22.38
CA ASP A 245 3.17 8.99 23.50
C ASP A 245 1.89 8.22 23.06
N GLY A 246 1.56 8.20 21.76
CA GLY A 246 0.34 7.66 21.20
C GLY A 246 0.37 6.15 20.95
N SER A 247 -0.73 5.66 20.37
CA SER A 247 -1.01 4.22 20.18
C SER A 247 0.01 3.48 19.29
N TRP A 248 0.73 4.20 18.42
CA TRP A 248 1.76 3.61 17.55
C TRP A 248 2.89 2.93 18.32
N PHE A 249 3.22 3.41 19.52
CA PHE A 249 4.34 2.94 20.31
C PHE A 249 3.92 2.15 21.57
N THR A 250 2.64 1.77 21.66
CA THR A 250 2.08 1.06 22.82
C THR A 250 2.65 -0.35 23.00
N VAL A 251 2.92 -1.07 21.91
CA VAL A 251 3.50 -2.40 21.97
C VAL A 251 5.02 -2.28 22.06
N PRO A 252 5.66 -2.79 23.13
CA PRO A 252 7.11 -2.75 23.28
C PRO A 252 7.81 -3.44 22.10
N MET A 253 8.95 -2.90 21.69
CA MET A 253 9.67 -3.35 20.50
C MET A 253 10.17 -4.79 20.62
N ASP A 254 10.57 -5.22 21.79
CA ASP A 254 10.98 -6.60 22.07
C ASP A 254 9.81 -7.58 21.90
N VAL A 255 8.61 -7.18 22.31
CA VAL A 255 7.37 -7.96 22.06
C VAL A 255 7.09 -8.05 20.54
N GLN A 256 7.20 -6.92 19.82
CA GLN A 256 7.00 -6.91 18.38
C GLN A 256 8.02 -7.82 17.67
N ARG A 257 9.30 -7.75 18.03
CA ARG A 257 10.38 -8.60 17.49
C ARG A 257 10.14 -10.08 17.73
N GLN A 258 9.64 -10.43 18.90
CA GLN A 258 9.39 -11.82 19.26
C GLN A 258 8.14 -12.38 18.57
N GLU A 259 7.04 -11.64 18.57
CA GLU A 259 5.74 -12.15 18.10
C GLU A 259 5.53 -11.96 16.60
N TRP A 260 6.06 -10.88 16.01
CA TRP A 260 5.89 -10.59 14.58
C TRP A 260 7.09 -9.84 13.99
N PRO A 261 8.18 -10.55 13.68
CA PRO A 261 9.42 -9.96 13.18
C PRO A 261 9.37 -9.56 11.69
N PHE A 262 8.19 -9.42 11.12
CA PHE A 262 7.96 -9.22 9.69
C PHE A 262 7.17 -7.93 9.39
N GLU A 263 7.29 -7.46 8.16
CA GLU A 263 6.28 -6.65 7.50
C GLU A 263 5.62 -7.49 6.40
N ASP A 264 4.30 -7.31 6.25
CA ASP A 264 3.43 -8.14 5.45
C ASP A 264 3.10 -7.46 4.12
N TYR A 265 3.08 -8.24 3.04
CA TYR A 265 2.76 -7.75 1.71
C TYR A 265 1.85 -8.73 0.98
N GLU A 266 1.05 -8.18 0.07
CA GLU A 266 0.35 -8.95 -0.95
C GLU A 266 0.98 -8.65 -2.31
N LEU A 267 1.44 -9.67 -3.03
CA LEU A 267 1.89 -9.52 -4.41
C LEU A 267 0.69 -9.19 -5.30
N ALA A 268 0.64 -7.95 -5.78
CA ALA A 268 -0.44 -7.48 -6.64
C ALA A 268 -0.29 -7.96 -8.09
N ALA A 269 0.91 -7.85 -8.63
CA ALA A 269 1.23 -8.26 -9.98
C ALA A 269 2.71 -8.64 -10.12
N SER A 270 2.98 -9.65 -10.96
CA SER A 270 4.34 -10.01 -11.38
C SER A 270 4.39 -10.33 -12.86
N LEU A 271 5.43 -9.82 -13.54
CA LEU A 271 5.78 -10.16 -14.91
C LEU A 271 6.74 -11.36 -15.01
N VAL A 272 7.25 -11.81 -13.87
CA VAL A 272 8.12 -12.99 -13.78
C VAL A 272 7.43 -14.09 -12.98
N PRO A 273 7.75 -15.38 -13.22
CA PRO A 273 7.25 -16.47 -12.38
C PRO A 273 7.58 -16.25 -10.92
N VAL A 274 6.65 -16.62 -10.03
CA VAL A 274 6.78 -16.49 -8.58
C VAL A 274 6.51 -17.82 -7.90
N ASP A 275 7.15 -18.06 -6.78
CA ASP A 275 6.94 -19.21 -5.91
C ASP A 275 6.45 -18.68 -4.54
N LEU A 276 5.17 -18.84 -4.28
CA LEU A 276 4.51 -18.27 -3.09
C LEU A 276 4.41 -19.31 -1.97
N PRO A 277 4.53 -18.91 -0.69
CA PRO A 277 4.80 -17.55 -0.21
C PRO A 277 6.26 -17.13 -0.38
N GLU A 278 6.50 -15.81 -0.51
CA GLU A 278 7.85 -15.23 -0.58
C GLU A 278 8.29 -14.64 0.77
N ASP A 279 9.61 -14.54 0.96
CA ASP A 279 10.26 -13.87 2.10
C ASP A 279 11.10 -12.64 1.69
N ASP A 280 11.05 -12.28 0.42
CA ASP A 280 11.83 -11.22 -0.21
C ASP A 280 11.03 -10.60 -1.37
N LEU A 281 10.88 -9.26 -1.39
CA LEU A 281 10.21 -8.56 -2.49
C LEU A 281 10.95 -8.73 -3.83
N PHE A 282 12.24 -9.07 -3.80
CA PHE A 282 13.04 -9.39 -4.98
C PHE A 282 13.10 -10.89 -5.28
N GLY A 283 12.21 -11.69 -4.68
CA GLY A 283 12.10 -13.11 -4.96
C GLY A 283 11.99 -13.37 -6.47
N GLY A 284 12.77 -14.34 -6.99
CA GLY A 284 12.88 -14.63 -8.42
C GLY A 284 13.71 -13.61 -9.23
N LEU A 285 13.85 -12.36 -8.79
CA LEU A 285 14.60 -11.33 -9.53
C LEU A 285 16.10 -11.42 -9.27
N ARG A 286 16.52 -11.78 -8.05
CA ARG A 286 17.94 -11.90 -7.69
C ARG A 286 18.70 -12.96 -8.48
N ALA A 287 18.02 -13.88 -9.11
CA ALA A 287 18.60 -14.95 -9.93
C ALA A 287 18.76 -14.59 -11.41
N LEU A 288 18.27 -13.42 -11.83
CA LEU A 288 18.36 -12.99 -13.23
C LEU A 288 19.73 -12.38 -13.52
N ASP A 289 20.45 -12.94 -14.52
CA ASP A 289 21.78 -12.47 -14.92
C ASP A 289 21.76 -11.06 -15.52
N ASP A 290 20.66 -10.66 -16.18
CA ASP A 290 20.50 -9.35 -16.84
C ASP A 290 19.12 -8.75 -16.46
N LEU A 291 18.98 -8.41 -15.17
CA LEU A 291 17.73 -7.87 -14.63
C LEU A 291 17.34 -6.53 -15.30
N ASP A 292 18.31 -5.64 -15.48
CA ASP A 292 18.09 -4.35 -16.16
C ASP A 292 17.68 -4.55 -17.62
N GLY A 293 18.27 -5.51 -18.32
CA GLY A 293 17.90 -5.84 -19.68
C GLY A 293 16.50 -6.42 -19.79
N VAL A 294 16.03 -7.15 -18.79
CA VAL A 294 14.62 -7.60 -18.72
C VAL A 294 13.68 -6.40 -18.60
N CYS A 295 13.99 -5.45 -17.71
CA CYS A 295 13.18 -4.25 -17.50
C CYS A 295 13.15 -3.29 -18.71
N ARG A 296 14.19 -3.29 -19.56
CA ARG A 296 14.26 -2.46 -20.78
C ARG A 296 13.51 -3.05 -21.97
N ARG A 297 13.19 -4.35 -21.95
CA ARG A 297 12.41 -4.97 -23.01
C ARG A 297 10.96 -4.55 -22.90
N ALA A 298 10.33 -4.24 -24.02
CA ALA A 298 8.90 -3.99 -24.03
C ALA A 298 8.16 -5.23 -23.46
N PRO A 299 7.27 -5.03 -22.49
CA PRO A 299 6.53 -6.13 -21.90
C PRO A 299 5.58 -6.76 -22.91
N ARG A 300 5.31 -8.06 -22.73
CA ARG A 300 4.28 -8.73 -23.55
C ARG A 300 2.91 -8.15 -23.22
N ARG A 301 2.13 -7.89 -24.27
CA ARG A 301 0.74 -7.45 -24.16
C ARG A 301 -0.17 -8.45 -24.88
N ASP A 302 -1.37 -8.59 -24.38
CA ASP A 302 -2.43 -9.35 -25.05
C ASP A 302 -3.05 -8.53 -26.21
N PRO A 303 -4.00 -9.11 -26.98
CA PRO A 303 -4.65 -8.39 -28.09
C PRO A 303 -5.47 -7.17 -27.68
N SER A 304 -5.85 -7.02 -26.39
CA SER A 304 -6.53 -5.83 -25.85
C SER A 304 -5.54 -4.72 -25.45
N GLY A 305 -4.22 -5.03 -25.43
CA GLY A 305 -3.16 -4.11 -25.02
C GLY A 305 -2.80 -4.22 -23.53
N GLU A 306 -3.42 -5.13 -22.77
CA GLU A 306 -3.11 -5.35 -21.37
C GLU A 306 -1.82 -6.15 -21.18
N LEU A 307 -1.11 -5.89 -20.06
CA LEU A 307 0.10 -6.63 -19.72
C LEU A 307 -0.20 -8.12 -19.50
N VAL A 308 0.61 -8.99 -20.12
CA VAL A 308 0.57 -10.42 -19.83
C VAL A 308 1.35 -10.69 -18.54
N LEU A 309 0.63 -10.85 -17.45
CA LEU A 309 1.19 -11.09 -16.13
C LEU A 309 1.48 -12.57 -15.91
N ALA A 310 2.56 -12.89 -15.22
CA ALA A 310 2.85 -14.23 -14.71
C ALA A 310 2.05 -14.53 -13.43
N TYR A 311 1.70 -13.48 -12.67
CA TYR A 311 0.84 -13.53 -11.50
C TYR A 311 0.06 -12.22 -11.35
N ALA A 312 -1.20 -12.34 -10.93
CA ALA A 312 -2.02 -11.22 -10.47
C ALA A 312 -2.86 -11.67 -9.28
N THR A 313 -2.99 -10.81 -8.27
CA THR A 313 -3.94 -11.06 -7.18
C THR A 313 -5.37 -10.88 -7.67
N THR A 314 -6.28 -11.61 -7.04
CA THR A 314 -7.71 -11.43 -7.26
C THR A 314 -8.25 -10.51 -6.16
N PRO A 315 -8.95 -9.40 -6.50
CA PRO A 315 -9.54 -8.54 -5.49
C PRO A 315 -10.47 -9.30 -4.54
N PRO A 316 -10.46 -8.99 -3.24
CA PRO A 316 -11.41 -9.58 -2.30
C PRO A 316 -12.85 -9.36 -2.76
N GLY A 317 -13.63 -10.44 -2.87
CA GLY A 317 -15.03 -10.41 -3.33
C GLY A 317 -15.25 -10.81 -4.79
N ALA A 318 -14.24 -10.83 -5.66
CA ALA A 318 -14.39 -11.28 -7.05
C ALA A 318 -14.67 -12.79 -7.15
N VAL A 319 -14.24 -13.58 -6.18
CA VAL A 319 -14.48 -15.04 -6.11
C VAL A 319 -15.94 -15.35 -5.80
N ASP A 320 -16.65 -14.47 -5.06
CA ASP A 320 -18.05 -14.66 -4.69
C ASP A 320 -19.02 -14.34 -5.86
N GLU A 321 -18.65 -13.50 -6.81
CA GLU A 321 -19.50 -13.21 -7.97
C GLU A 321 -19.51 -14.36 -8.99
N GLU A 322 -18.39 -15.03 -9.24
CA GLU A 322 -18.35 -16.23 -10.09
C GLU A 322 -19.12 -17.40 -9.44
N ALA A 323 -18.98 -17.58 -8.12
CA ALA A 323 -19.71 -18.61 -7.39
C ALA A 323 -21.23 -18.33 -7.31
N ARG A 324 -21.65 -17.07 -7.33
CA ARG A 324 -23.07 -16.69 -7.39
C ARG A 324 -23.64 -16.83 -8.79
N SER A 325 -22.86 -16.52 -9.84
CA SER A 325 -23.25 -16.68 -11.24
C SER A 325 -23.48 -18.14 -11.62
N THR A 326 -22.65 -19.07 -11.13
CA THR A 326 -22.82 -20.50 -11.35
C THR A 326 -23.99 -21.10 -10.57
N ARG A 327 -24.31 -20.60 -9.36
CA ARG A 327 -25.48 -21.06 -8.58
C ARG A 327 -26.82 -20.55 -9.14
N SER A 328 -26.84 -19.42 -9.88
CA SER A 328 -28.07 -18.92 -10.49
C SER A 328 -28.44 -19.61 -11.79
N GLN A 329 -27.50 -20.30 -12.43
CA GLN A 329 -27.75 -21.09 -13.65
C GLN A 329 -28.27 -22.51 -13.36
N ASP A 330 -28.06 -23.03 -12.15
CA ASP A 330 -28.56 -24.37 -11.74
C ASP A 330 -29.95 -24.33 -11.07
N ALA A 331 -30.54 -23.14 -10.88
CA ALA A 331 -31.84 -22.98 -10.21
C ALA A 331 -33.07 -22.89 -11.14
N ASP A 332 -32.85 -22.84 -12.48
CA ASP A 332 -33.94 -22.76 -13.48
C ASP A 332 -34.11 -24.11 -14.22
N GLY A 333 -34.24 -25.21 -13.49
CA GLY A 333 -34.50 -26.55 -14.02
C GLY A 333 -35.56 -27.29 -13.24
N ASP A 334 -36.79 -27.19 -13.76
CA ASP A 334 -37.88 -28.20 -13.69
C ASP A 334 -38.63 -28.42 -12.36
N GLY A 335 -39.94 -28.34 -12.48
CA GLY A 335 -40.88 -28.72 -11.44
C GLY A 335 -42.29 -28.17 -11.61
N ARG A 336 -42.93 -28.34 -12.81
CA ARG A 336 -44.39 -28.37 -12.86
C ARG A 336 -44.85 -29.70 -12.28
N ASP A 337 -45.75 -29.72 -11.32
CA ASP A 337 -47.07 -30.28 -11.42
C ASP A 337 -47.83 -30.26 -10.06
N ASP A 338 -49.05 -29.79 -10.17
CA ASP A 338 -50.32 -30.31 -9.67
C ASP A 338 -50.71 -30.33 -8.18
N MET A 339 -51.90 -29.78 -8.05
CA MET A 339 -53.07 -30.18 -7.28
C MET A 339 -53.43 -29.41 -5.99
N ARG A 340 -54.43 -28.52 -6.22
CA ARG A 340 -55.79 -28.40 -5.60
C ARG A 340 -55.97 -28.60 -4.10
N SER A 341 -56.62 -27.56 -3.55
CA SER A 341 -57.79 -27.56 -2.63
C SER A 341 -57.54 -28.10 -1.20
N GLU A 342 -57.81 -27.28 -0.20
CA GLU A 342 -59.11 -27.19 0.48
C GLU A 342 -59.12 -26.14 1.60
N GLU A 343 -60.27 -25.59 1.74
CA GLU A 343 -60.73 -24.57 2.71
C GLU A 343 -60.68 -25.10 4.16
N GLY A 344 -60.68 -24.16 5.10
CA GLY A 344 -61.21 -24.46 6.44
C GLY A 344 -60.74 -23.57 7.57
N HIS A 345 -61.37 -22.49 7.80
CA HIS A 345 -61.97 -21.90 9.02
C HIS A 345 -61.33 -22.11 10.41
N THR A 346 -61.32 -20.94 11.10
CA THR A 346 -61.57 -20.65 12.55
C THR A 346 -60.49 -21.15 13.54
N GLU A 347 -59.97 -20.31 14.41
CA GLU A 347 -60.42 -19.24 15.34
C GLU A 347 -59.26 -18.27 15.63
#